data_f9cf24711e0ec5f5ea7ae2d5a7b5d0e8
#
_entry.id   f9cf24711e0ec5f5ea7ae2d5a7b5d0e8
#
_cell.length_a   1.000
_cell.length_b   1.000
_cell.length_c   1.000
_cell.angle_alpha   90.00
_cell.angle_beta   90.00
_cell.angle_gamma   90.00
#
_symmetry.space_group_name_H-M   'P 1'
#
loop_
_entity.id
_entity.type
_entity.pdbx_description
1 polymer ?
#
loop_
_entity_poly.entity_id
_entity_poly.type
_entity_poly.pdbx_seq_one_letter_code
_entity_poly.pdbx_strand_id
1 'polypeptide(L)'
;HPEGIKGAEATASCIFLARNGKSKEEIREYVTGEFHYNLNRTLDEIRPFYRHVESCQKTVPEAIIAFLEAEDFEDTVRNAVSIGGDTDTLAAIAGSIAEAFYGVPEELREECRKRIPGNMRKVLNQFDRELGRECEREETTEIVFILDRSGSMAGLERDTVGGFNSMI
;
A
#
# COMPACT_ATOMS: atom_id res chain seq x y z
N HIS A 1 -4.35 15.79 9.89
CA HIS A 1 -5.36 16.44 9.02
C HIS A 1 -6.42 15.42 8.64
N PRO A 2 -7.73 15.78 8.59
CA PRO A 2 -8.81 14.81 8.30
C PRO A 2 -8.58 14.00 7.01
N GLU A 3 -8.08 14.63 5.95
CA GLU A 3 -7.78 13.95 4.69
C GLU A 3 -6.63 12.93 4.79
N GLY A 4 -5.68 13.13 5.71
CA GLY A 4 -4.63 12.15 5.98
C GLY A 4 -5.20 10.91 6.66
N ILE A 5 -6.09 11.10 7.65
CA ILE A 5 -6.81 10.00 8.31
C ILE A 5 -7.65 9.24 7.28
N LYS A 6 -8.44 9.95 6.50
CA LYS A 6 -9.26 9.39 5.41
C LYS A 6 -8.44 8.55 4.44
N GLY A 7 -7.26 9.04 4.01
CA GLY A 7 -6.36 8.32 3.10
C GLY A 7 -5.83 7.02 3.71
N ALA A 8 -5.43 7.06 4.99
CA ALA A 8 -4.97 5.89 5.72
C ALA A 8 -6.10 4.85 5.91
N GLU A 9 -7.28 5.30 6.30
CA GLU A 9 -8.47 4.44 6.44
C GLU A 9 -8.88 3.79 5.12
N ALA A 10 -8.87 4.54 4.01
CA ALA A 10 -9.17 4.01 2.69
C ALA A 10 -8.18 2.93 2.26
N THR A 11 -6.88 3.17 2.47
CA THR A 11 -5.83 2.18 2.16
C THR A 11 -5.97 0.93 3.03
N ALA A 12 -6.15 1.09 4.33
CA ALA A 12 -6.34 -0.02 5.25
C ALA A 12 -7.61 -0.83 4.93
N SER A 13 -8.69 -0.16 4.54
CA SER A 13 -9.93 -0.81 4.11
C SER A 13 -9.73 -1.64 2.84
N CYS A 14 -8.99 -1.12 1.83
CA CYS A 14 -8.65 -1.89 0.64
C CYS A 14 -7.88 -3.16 1.00
N ILE A 15 -6.85 -3.05 1.85
CA ILE A 15 -6.05 -4.20 2.32
C ILE A 15 -6.94 -5.22 3.04
N PHE A 16 -7.78 -4.76 3.96
CA PHE A 16 -8.70 -5.61 4.71
C PHE A 16 -9.67 -6.35 3.80
N LEU A 17 -10.30 -5.65 2.85
CA LEU A 17 -11.24 -6.24 1.90
C LEU A 17 -10.55 -7.25 0.98
N ALA A 18 -9.35 -6.94 0.47
CA ALA A 18 -8.55 -7.83 -0.34
C ALA A 18 -8.22 -9.14 0.39
N ARG A 19 -7.79 -9.07 1.65
CA ARG A 19 -7.52 -10.24 2.50
C ARG A 19 -8.75 -11.10 2.79
N ASN A 20 -9.92 -10.48 2.82
CA ASN A 20 -11.19 -11.19 3.00
C ASN A 20 -11.79 -11.68 1.67
N GLY A 21 -11.00 -11.74 0.60
CA GLY A 21 -11.39 -12.31 -0.69
C GLY A 21 -12.41 -11.47 -1.47
N LYS A 22 -12.52 -10.17 -1.17
CA LYS A 22 -13.39 -9.26 -1.93
C LYS A 22 -12.83 -8.99 -3.31
N SER A 23 -13.71 -8.92 -4.32
CA SER A 23 -13.33 -8.59 -5.68
C SER A 23 -12.90 -7.11 -5.81
N LYS A 24 -12.22 -6.77 -6.89
CA LYS A 24 -11.86 -5.39 -7.20
C LYS A 24 -13.07 -4.47 -7.34
N GLU A 25 -14.16 -4.98 -7.87
CA GLU A 25 -15.43 -4.26 -7.99
C GLU A 25 -16.00 -3.94 -6.62
N GLU A 26 -16.05 -4.93 -5.70
CA GLU A 26 -16.52 -4.72 -4.33
C GLU A 26 -15.64 -3.70 -3.58
N ILE A 27 -14.31 -3.77 -3.76
CA ILE A 27 -13.37 -2.80 -3.19
C ILE A 27 -13.61 -1.40 -3.75
N ARG A 28 -13.78 -1.28 -5.07
CA ARG A 28 -14.09 0.00 -5.74
C ARG A 28 -15.38 0.61 -5.22
N GLU A 29 -16.44 -0.19 -5.15
CA GLU A 29 -17.76 0.25 -4.68
C GLU A 29 -17.70 0.74 -3.23
N TYR A 30 -17.06 -0.05 -2.36
CA TYR A 30 -16.90 0.31 -0.95
C TYR A 30 -16.14 1.64 -0.78
N VAL A 31 -14.97 1.75 -1.43
CA VAL A 31 -14.12 2.95 -1.31
C VAL A 31 -14.80 4.19 -1.91
N THR A 32 -15.50 4.02 -3.03
CA THR A 32 -16.26 5.12 -3.64
C THR A 32 -17.41 5.57 -2.75
N GLY A 33 -18.14 4.63 -2.14
CA GLY A 33 -19.27 4.93 -1.26
C GLY A 33 -18.86 5.54 0.07
N GLU A 34 -17.85 4.98 0.73
CA GLU A 34 -17.45 5.38 2.08
C GLU A 34 -16.54 6.61 2.10
N PHE A 35 -15.56 6.64 1.19
CA PHE A 35 -14.53 7.69 1.15
C PHE A 35 -14.78 8.75 0.07
N HIS A 36 -15.77 8.56 -0.79
CA HIS A 36 -16.13 9.48 -1.87
C HIS A 36 -14.97 9.80 -2.83
N TYR A 37 -14.07 8.83 -3.05
CA TYR A 37 -13.03 8.92 -4.07
C TYR A 37 -13.61 8.60 -5.45
N ASN A 38 -13.22 9.38 -6.45
CA ASN A 38 -13.58 9.09 -7.85
C ASN A 38 -12.60 8.04 -8.42
N LEU A 39 -12.99 6.77 -8.36
CA LEU A 39 -12.22 5.64 -8.89
C LEU A 39 -12.68 5.19 -10.29
N ASN A 40 -13.51 5.97 -10.98
CA ASN A 40 -14.00 5.66 -12.33
C ASN A 40 -13.11 6.20 -13.45
N ARG A 41 -11.99 6.82 -13.10
CA ARG A 41 -10.97 7.27 -14.06
C ARG A 41 -10.04 6.12 -14.41
N THR A 42 -9.45 6.19 -15.61
CA THR A 42 -8.43 5.25 -16.04
C THR A 42 -7.01 5.82 -15.85
N LEU A 43 -6.01 4.93 -15.83
CA LEU A 43 -4.61 5.33 -15.80
C LEU A 43 -4.24 6.20 -17.01
N ASP A 44 -4.81 5.91 -18.18
CA ASP A 44 -4.55 6.70 -19.39
C ASP A 44 -5.10 8.13 -19.29
N GLU A 45 -6.18 8.31 -18.55
CA GLU A 45 -6.72 9.65 -18.24
C GLU A 45 -5.89 10.38 -17.17
N ILE A 46 -5.24 9.64 -16.28
CA ILE A 46 -4.48 10.21 -15.16
C ILE A 46 -3.06 10.62 -15.61
N ARG A 47 -2.34 9.74 -16.28
CA ARG A 47 -0.92 9.91 -16.66
C ARG A 47 -0.57 11.24 -17.31
N PRO A 48 -1.34 11.79 -18.28
CA PRO A 48 -1.00 13.05 -18.91
C PRO A 48 -1.02 14.26 -18.00
N PHE A 49 -1.82 14.23 -16.92
CA PHE A 49 -2.11 15.37 -16.08
C PHE A 49 -1.57 15.27 -14.66
N TYR A 50 -1.24 14.07 -14.18
CA TYR A 50 -0.70 13.91 -12.84
C TYR A 50 0.68 14.54 -12.73
N ARG A 51 0.94 15.19 -11.60
CA ARG A 51 2.22 15.82 -11.29
C ARG A 51 2.57 15.49 -9.85
N HIS A 52 3.80 15.76 -9.44
CA HIS A 52 4.21 15.60 -8.04
C HIS A 52 3.27 16.38 -7.12
N VAL A 53 2.63 15.69 -6.21
CA VAL A 53 1.64 16.25 -5.27
C VAL A 53 1.79 15.60 -3.91
N GLU A 54 2.00 16.42 -2.88
CA GLU A 54 2.05 16.00 -1.47
C GLU A 54 0.66 16.11 -0.83
N SER A 55 -0.32 15.33 -1.36
CA SER A 55 -1.71 15.43 -0.92
C SER A 55 -2.40 14.07 -0.98
N CYS A 56 -2.88 13.58 0.16
CA CYS A 56 -3.61 12.32 0.25
C CYS A 56 -4.83 12.26 -0.68
N GLN A 57 -5.55 13.38 -0.86
CA GLN A 57 -6.72 13.46 -1.75
C GLN A 57 -6.40 13.17 -3.21
N LYS A 58 -5.15 13.37 -3.63
CA LYS A 58 -4.70 13.19 -5.01
C LYS A 58 -3.79 11.98 -5.20
N THR A 59 -3.17 11.50 -4.14
CA THR A 59 -2.24 10.35 -4.20
C THR A 59 -2.96 9.03 -3.97
N VAL A 60 -3.80 8.96 -2.93
CA VAL A 60 -4.46 7.71 -2.53
C VAL A 60 -5.41 7.18 -3.60
N PRO A 61 -6.33 7.96 -4.19
CA PRO A 61 -7.21 7.43 -5.23
C PRO A 61 -6.44 6.97 -6.47
N GLU A 62 -5.37 7.66 -6.89
CA GLU A 62 -4.56 7.26 -8.03
C GLU A 62 -3.82 5.93 -7.77
N ALA A 63 -3.30 5.74 -6.57
CA ALA A 63 -2.69 4.47 -6.17
C ALA A 63 -3.70 3.31 -6.14
N ILE A 64 -4.92 3.56 -5.67
CA ILE A 64 -5.99 2.56 -5.69
C ILE A 64 -6.38 2.22 -7.13
N ILE A 65 -6.48 3.21 -8.03
CA ILE A 65 -6.76 2.98 -9.46
C ILE A 65 -5.66 2.13 -10.10
N ALA A 66 -4.38 2.38 -9.77
CA ALA A 66 -3.27 1.57 -10.27
C ALA A 66 -3.41 0.09 -9.89
N PHE A 67 -3.88 -0.22 -8.68
CA PHE A 67 -4.21 -1.57 -8.26
C PHE A 67 -5.45 -2.13 -9.00
N LEU A 68 -6.51 -1.33 -9.12
CA LEU A 68 -7.76 -1.79 -9.71
C LEU A 68 -7.63 -2.18 -11.19
N GLU A 69 -6.77 -1.51 -11.96
CA GLU A 69 -6.53 -1.83 -13.37
C GLU A 69 -5.49 -2.94 -13.59
N ALA A 70 -4.69 -3.27 -12.58
CA ALA A 70 -3.59 -4.23 -12.71
C ALA A 70 -4.08 -5.68 -12.80
N GLU A 71 -3.32 -6.53 -13.48
CA GLU A 71 -3.59 -7.97 -13.59
C GLU A 71 -2.91 -8.79 -12.49
N ASP A 72 -1.77 -8.29 -11.95
CA ASP A 72 -1.00 -8.93 -10.89
C ASP A 72 -0.26 -7.92 -9.99
N PHE A 73 0.56 -8.43 -9.07
CA PHE A 73 1.37 -7.60 -8.16
C PHE A 73 2.37 -6.70 -8.91
N GLU A 74 3.13 -7.27 -9.85
CA GLU A 74 4.15 -6.53 -10.60
C GLU A 74 3.51 -5.45 -11.48
N ASP A 75 2.42 -5.79 -12.15
CA ASP A 75 1.66 -4.85 -12.97
C ASP A 75 1.10 -3.71 -12.14
N THR A 76 0.62 -3.98 -10.91
CA THR A 76 0.20 -2.94 -9.97
C THR A 76 1.31 -1.93 -9.69
N VAL A 77 2.51 -2.42 -9.36
CA VAL A 77 3.66 -1.55 -9.06
C VAL A 77 4.09 -0.77 -10.30
N ARG A 78 4.12 -1.41 -11.47
CA ARG A 78 4.43 -0.76 -12.75
C ARG A 78 3.41 0.32 -13.10
N ASN A 79 2.14 0.05 -12.90
CA ASN A 79 1.06 1.01 -13.10
C ASN A 79 1.24 2.23 -12.18
N ALA A 80 1.49 2.02 -10.89
CA ALA A 80 1.72 3.10 -9.94
C ALA A 80 2.92 3.97 -10.34
N VAL A 81 4.06 3.36 -10.70
CA VAL A 81 5.26 4.07 -11.15
C VAL A 81 5.00 4.82 -12.46
N SER A 82 4.20 4.28 -13.37
CA SER A 82 3.90 4.89 -14.67
C SER A 82 3.08 6.18 -14.59
N ILE A 83 2.39 6.42 -13.47
CA ILE A 83 1.67 7.67 -13.21
C ILE A 83 2.64 8.87 -13.12
N GLY A 84 3.85 8.64 -12.63
CA GLY A 84 4.83 9.70 -12.40
C GLY A 84 4.60 10.43 -11.08
N GLY A 85 5.26 11.55 -10.89
CA GLY A 85 5.19 12.33 -9.65
C GLY A 85 5.89 11.63 -8.48
N ASP A 86 5.22 11.48 -7.35
CA ASP A 86 5.70 10.81 -6.13
C ASP A 86 5.48 9.29 -6.25
N THR A 87 6.31 8.66 -7.09
CA THR A 87 6.13 7.26 -7.51
C THR A 87 6.39 6.24 -6.43
N ASP A 88 7.23 6.54 -5.46
CA ASP A 88 7.51 5.67 -4.30
C ASP A 88 6.32 5.61 -3.36
N THR A 89 5.68 6.74 -3.06
CA THR A 89 4.44 6.78 -2.28
C THR A 89 3.29 6.07 -3.02
N LEU A 90 3.12 6.33 -4.31
CA LEU A 90 2.10 5.64 -5.13
C LEU A 90 2.32 4.12 -5.11
N ALA A 91 3.56 3.69 -5.35
CA ALA A 91 3.91 2.26 -5.37
C ALA A 91 3.78 1.61 -3.99
N ALA A 92 4.10 2.33 -2.90
CA ALA A 92 3.92 1.84 -1.55
C ALA A 92 2.44 1.57 -1.22
N ILE A 93 1.54 2.51 -1.55
CA ILE A 93 0.11 2.35 -1.31
C ILE A 93 -0.47 1.25 -2.20
N ALA A 94 -0.26 1.31 -3.52
CA ALA A 94 -0.79 0.34 -4.46
C ALA A 94 -0.25 -1.07 -4.21
N GLY A 95 1.06 -1.19 -3.95
CA GLY A 95 1.73 -2.46 -3.66
C GLY A 95 1.25 -3.12 -2.38
N SER A 96 0.94 -2.35 -1.33
CA SER A 96 0.39 -2.92 -0.09
C SER A 96 -0.99 -3.54 -0.29
N ILE A 97 -1.82 -2.94 -1.16
CA ILE A 97 -3.13 -3.50 -1.52
C ILE A 97 -2.95 -4.74 -2.42
N ALA A 98 -2.03 -4.65 -3.39
CA ALA A 98 -1.73 -5.76 -4.30
C ALA A 98 -1.13 -6.96 -3.57
N GLU A 99 -0.26 -6.75 -2.57
CA GLU A 99 0.25 -7.84 -1.72
C GLU A 99 -0.89 -8.58 -1.02
N ALA A 100 -1.86 -7.83 -0.49
CA ALA A 100 -3.01 -8.41 0.19
C ALA A 100 -3.93 -9.20 -0.76
N PHE A 101 -4.01 -8.79 -2.03
CA PHE A 101 -4.90 -9.37 -3.03
C PHE A 101 -4.26 -10.53 -3.81
N TYR A 102 -3.04 -10.35 -4.30
CA TYR A 102 -2.32 -11.30 -5.17
C TYR A 102 -1.21 -12.08 -4.46
N GLY A 103 -0.70 -11.57 -3.34
CA GLY A 103 0.59 -11.96 -2.79
C GLY A 103 1.76 -11.32 -3.56
N VAL A 104 2.96 -11.42 -2.99
CA VAL A 104 4.21 -10.97 -3.65
C VAL A 104 4.92 -12.18 -4.24
N PRO A 105 5.26 -12.21 -5.54
CA PRO A 105 6.08 -13.25 -6.13
C PRO A 105 7.43 -13.37 -5.40
N GLU A 106 7.84 -14.61 -5.07
CA GLU A 106 9.05 -14.85 -4.26
C GLU A 106 10.31 -14.26 -4.90
N GLU A 107 10.42 -14.34 -6.22
CA GLU A 107 11.55 -13.77 -6.95
C GLU A 107 11.66 -12.24 -6.73
N LEU A 108 10.55 -11.53 -6.73
CA LEU A 108 10.51 -10.09 -6.45
C LEU A 108 10.83 -9.80 -4.99
N ARG A 109 10.33 -10.62 -4.07
CA ARG A 109 10.60 -10.51 -2.63
C ARG A 109 12.09 -10.66 -2.35
N GLU A 110 12.73 -11.71 -2.89
CA GLU A 110 14.17 -11.94 -2.75
C GLU A 110 14.99 -10.81 -3.35
N GLU A 111 14.62 -10.32 -4.52
CA GLU A 111 15.35 -9.27 -5.20
C GLU A 111 15.24 -7.93 -4.46
N CYS A 112 14.08 -7.60 -3.88
CA CYS A 112 13.92 -6.47 -2.98
C CYS A 112 14.80 -6.62 -1.72
N ARG A 113 14.82 -7.80 -1.10
CA ARG A 113 15.63 -8.06 0.09
C ARG A 113 17.14 -7.84 -0.14
N LYS A 114 17.64 -8.11 -1.34
CA LYS A 114 19.06 -7.84 -1.70
C LYS A 114 19.37 -6.34 -1.73
N ARG A 115 18.38 -5.50 -2.04
CA ARG A 115 18.53 -4.04 -2.19
C ARG A 115 18.31 -3.26 -0.90
N ILE A 116 17.64 -3.85 0.09
CA ILE A 116 17.37 -3.14 1.35
C ILE A 116 18.61 -3.12 2.24
N PRO A 117 18.91 -2.00 2.92
CA PRO A 117 19.99 -1.91 3.91
C PRO A 117 19.90 -2.99 5.00
N GLY A 118 21.06 -3.44 5.50
CA GLY A 118 21.11 -4.55 6.45
C GLY A 118 20.35 -4.33 7.76
N ASN A 119 20.25 -3.09 8.24
CA ASN A 119 19.45 -2.74 9.40
C ASN A 119 17.93 -2.92 9.14
N MET A 120 17.43 -2.48 7.98
CA MET A 120 16.03 -2.69 7.57
C MET A 120 15.72 -4.18 7.37
N ARG A 121 16.66 -4.93 6.78
CA ARG A 121 16.49 -6.38 6.59
C ARG A 121 16.36 -7.13 7.93
N LYS A 122 17.08 -6.69 8.97
CA LYS A 122 16.93 -7.26 10.32
C LYS A 122 15.53 -7.04 10.88
N VAL A 123 14.96 -5.84 10.68
CA VAL A 123 13.60 -5.52 11.13
C VAL A 123 12.57 -6.38 10.39
N LEU A 124 12.69 -6.50 9.06
CA LEU A 124 11.80 -7.35 8.26
C LEU A 124 11.89 -8.82 8.68
N ASN A 125 13.11 -9.35 8.89
CA ASN A 125 13.28 -10.73 9.32
C ASN A 125 12.71 -10.99 10.72
N GLN A 126 12.78 -10.02 11.62
CA GLN A 126 12.15 -10.12 12.92
C GLN A 126 10.61 -10.10 12.78
N PHE A 127 10.09 -9.20 11.98
CA PHE A 127 8.66 -9.10 11.69
C PHE A 127 8.11 -10.39 11.07
N ASP A 128 8.81 -10.94 10.08
CA ASP A 128 8.42 -12.22 9.46
C ASP A 128 8.39 -13.37 10.48
N ARG A 129 9.38 -13.42 11.38
CA ARG A 129 9.43 -14.44 12.46
C ARG A 129 8.27 -14.32 13.44
N GLU A 130 7.96 -13.10 13.87
CA GLU A 130 6.82 -12.84 14.79
C GLU A 130 5.47 -13.22 14.15
N LEU A 131 5.36 -13.11 12.83
CA LEU A 131 4.18 -13.52 12.07
C LEU A 131 4.18 -15.00 11.66
N GLY A 132 5.20 -15.78 12.05
CA GLY A 132 5.31 -17.21 11.69
C GLY A 132 5.52 -17.48 10.19
N ARG A 133 6.07 -16.51 9.45
CA ARG A 133 6.27 -16.62 8.00
C ARG A 133 7.41 -17.54 7.58
N GLU A 134 8.24 -18.01 8.50
CA GLU A 134 9.37 -18.93 8.21
C GLU A 134 8.96 -20.39 8.04
N CYS A 135 7.70 -20.77 8.23
CA CYS A 135 7.23 -22.14 8.04
C CYS A 135 5.79 -22.17 7.54
N GLU A 136 5.60 -22.79 6.37
CA GLU A 136 4.37 -23.24 5.74
C GLU A 136 3.05 -22.46 6.01
N ARG A 137 2.39 -22.13 4.90
CA ARG A 137 1.10 -21.43 4.82
C ARG A 137 0.05 -22.03 5.73
N GLU A 138 -0.16 -21.46 6.90
CA GLU A 138 -1.45 -21.48 7.57
C GLU A 138 -2.03 -20.07 7.53
N GLU A 139 -3.34 -19.97 7.34
CA GLU A 139 -4.12 -18.75 7.19
C GLU A 139 -3.93 -17.79 8.37
N THR A 140 -2.96 -16.88 8.28
CA THR A 140 -2.75 -15.82 9.26
C THR A 140 -3.03 -14.47 8.62
N THR A 141 -3.79 -13.65 9.31
CA THR A 141 -4.05 -12.26 8.90
C THR A 141 -2.77 -11.45 9.10
N GLU A 142 -2.17 -10.97 8.02
CA GLU A 142 -0.96 -10.17 8.03
C GLU A 142 -1.31 -8.70 7.83
N ILE A 143 -0.93 -7.84 8.77
CA ILE A 143 -1.05 -6.39 8.64
C ILE A 143 0.32 -5.84 8.28
N VAL A 144 0.48 -5.30 7.07
CA VAL A 144 1.71 -4.65 6.64
C VAL A 144 1.56 -3.14 6.84
N PHE A 145 2.40 -2.57 7.72
CA PHE A 145 2.52 -1.13 7.86
C PHE A 145 3.75 -0.66 7.09
N ILE A 146 3.57 0.25 6.15
CA ILE A 146 4.65 0.95 5.47
C ILE A 146 4.83 2.28 6.19
N LEU A 147 5.95 2.42 6.91
CA LEU A 147 6.33 3.66 7.56
C LEU A 147 7.10 4.54 6.56
N ASP A 148 6.48 5.61 6.13
CA ASP A 148 7.14 6.65 5.37
C ASP A 148 8.11 7.43 6.28
N ARG A 149 9.38 7.57 5.86
CA ARG A 149 10.41 8.40 6.49
C ARG A 149 10.74 9.65 5.67
N SER A 150 9.82 10.09 4.81
CA SER A 150 9.97 11.36 4.12
C SER A 150 10.06 12.53 5.11
N GLY A 151 10.60 13.65 4.67
CA GLY A 151 10.73 14.84 5.50
C GLY A 151 9.41 15.35 6.08
N SER A 152 8.27 14.98 5.48
CA SER A 152 6.92 15.27 5.97
C SER A 152 6.56 14.56 7.28
N MET A 153 7.26 13.46 7.62
CA MET A 153 7.06 12.70 8.85
C MET A 153 7.97 13.13 10.01
N ALA A 154 8.84 14.12 9.81
CA ALA A 154 9.74 14.60 10.85
C ALA A 154 8.96 15.13 12.07
N GLY A 155 9.16 14.49 13.22
CA GLY A 155 8.48 14.81 14.50
C GLY A 155 7.27 13.94 14.85
N LEU A 156 6.79 13.08 13.94
CA LEU A 156 5.66 12.16 14.20
C LEU A 156 6.11 10.73 14.52
N GLU A 157 7.41 10.47 14.57
CA GLU A 157 7.98 9.14 14.76
C GLU A 157 7.54 8.46 16.06
N ARG A 158 7.42 9.25 17.16
CA ARG A 158 6.98 8.73 18.47
C ARG A 158 5.50 8.35 18.48
N ASP A 159 4.66 9.14 17.81
CA ASP A 159 3.22 8.91 17.76
C ASP A 159 2.90 7.70 16.87
N THR A 160 3.66 7.52 15.79
CA THR A 160 3.52 6.39 14.88
C THR A 160 3.93 5.07 15.56
N VAL A 161 5.06 5.07 16.30
CA VAL A 161 5.51 3.90 17.07
C VAL A 161 4.58 3.64 18.26
N GLY A 162 4.08 4.69 18.92
CA GLY A 162 3.13 4.58 20.02
C GLY A 162 1.79 3.99 19.58
N GLY A 163 1.27 4.41 18.41
CA GLY A 163 0.07 3.85 17.81
C GLY A 163 0.22 2.36 17.49
N PHE A 164 1.34 1.97 16.89
CA PHE A 164 1.65 0.57 16.59
C PHE A 164 1.68 -0.31 17.84
N ASN A 165 2.39 0.13 18.90
CA ASN A 165 2.48 -0.62 20.16
C ASN A 165 1.14 -0.70 20.94
N SER A 166 0.16 0.11 20.61
CA SER A 166 -1.17 0.09 21.22
C SER A 166 -2.15 -0.85 20.50
N MET A 167 -1.80 -1.31 19.28
CA MET A 167 -2.63 -2.21 18.46
C MET A 167 -2.21 -3.67 18.56
N ILE A 168 -1.05 -3.95 19.15
CA ILE A 168 -0.53 -5.30 19.46
C ILE A 168 -0.80 -5.62 20.93
#